data_589102fe2f1da1fbdd22d5b29384982b
#
_entry.id   589102fe2f1da1fbdd22d5b29384982b
#
_cell.length_a   1.000
_cell.length_b   1.000
_cell.length_c   1.000
_cell.angle_alpha   90.00
_cell.angle_beta   90.00
_cell.angle_gamma   90.00
#
_symmetry.space_group_name_H-M   'P 1'
#
loop_
_entity.id
_entity.type
_entity.pdbx_description
1 polymer ?
#
loop_
_entity_poly.entity_id
_entity_poly.type
_entity_poly.pdbx_seq_one_letter_code
_entity_poly.pdbx_strand_id
1 'polypeptide(L)'
;MGNRNLKWPASVAVLSAVALAACTTAPGPETRAAPPQPEMPAKVRPSEIIGRWGYAAYHKPEDRARTEANARGQCKQPFVIGQGPNGGVMMYLADSNQLQELRLKGTPGGRDYIGPAGETPGVQDREIVSFDGRVLVMKYVDPEVDGRYGTGVFVRCAPRA
;
A
#
# COMPACT_ATOMS: atom_id res chain seq x y z
N MET A 1 7.32 82.00 21.83
CA MET A 1 6.71 82.89 20.83
C MET A 1 6.00 82.09 19.81
N GLY A 2 4.73 82.37 19.65
CA GLY A 2 3.96 81.97 18.49
C GLY A 2 2.94 80.85 18.67
N ASN A 3 1.95 81.23 19.41
CA ASN A 3 0.57 80.79 19.46
C ASN A 3 -0.14 80.84 18.10
N ARG A 4 -0.99 79.85 17.77
CA ARG A 4 -2.22 80.01 16.99
C ARG A 4 -2.90 78.63 16.85
N ASN A 5 -3.87 78.40 17.71
CA ASN A 5 -5.30 78.54 17.50
C ASN A 5 -5.74 78.12 16.08
N LEU A 6 -6.57 77.10 15.97
CA LEU A 6 -7.99 77.24 15.99
C LEU A 6 -8.71 76.36 14.96
N LYS A 7 -9.79 75.87 15.45
CA LYS A 7 -11.08 75.61 14.80
C LYS A 7 -11.34 74.18 14.28
N TRP A 8 -12.10 73.48 15.09
CA TRP A 8 -13.10 72.57 14.66
C TRP A 8 -14.18 73.22 13.82
N PRO A 9 -14.76 72.55 12.88
CA PRO A 9 -16.20 72.29 12.93
C PRO A 9 -16.53 70.79 12.73
N ALA A 10 -17.32 70.31 13.65
CA ALA A 10 -18.69 69.86 13.53
C ALA A 10 -18.99 68.81 12.43
N SER A 11 -19.21 67.57 12.88
CA SER A 11 -20.35 66.73 12.58
C SER A 11 -20.73 66.46 11.14
N VAL A 12 -20.51 65.23 10.70
CA VAL A 12 -21.57 64.42 10.04
C VAL A 12 -21.37 62.94 10.42
N ALA A 13 -22.30 62.42 11.20
CA ALA A 13 -22.44 61.04 11.47
C ALA A 13 -23.07 60.36 10.24
N VAL A 14 -22.29 59.61 9.52
CA VAL A 14 -22.83 58.70 8.51
C VAL A 14 -22.84 57.27 9.13
N LEU A 15 -24.02 56.82 9.51
CA LEU A 15 -24.26 55.40 9.85
C LEU A 15 -24.17 54.60 8.58
N SER A 16 -23.03 53.96 8.39
CA SER A 16 -22.89 52.91 7.39
C SER A 16 -23.29 51.56 8.02
N ALA A 17 -24.47 51.11 7.69
CA ALA A 17 -24.93 49.77 8.02
C ALA A 17 -24.08 48.75 7.20
N VAL A 18 -23.15 48.08 7.88
CA VAL A 18 -22.42 46.96 7.33
C VAL A 18 -23.34 45.72 7.39
N ALA A 19 -23.92 45.35 6.25
CA ALA A 19 -24.61 44.10 6.11
C ALA A 19 -23.55 42.99 6.09
N LEU A 20 -23.42 42.26 7.19
CA LEU A 20 -22.67 40.99 7.22
C LEU A 20 -23.44 39.96 6.40
N ALA A 21 -23.02 39.75 5.16
CA ALA A 21 -23.43 38.58 4.37
C ALA A 21 -22.76 37.34 4.99
N ALA A 22 -23.52 36.63 5.84
CA ALA A 22 -23.13 35.30 6.30
C ALA A 22 -23.14 34.35 5.10
N CYS A 23 -21.96 34.07 4.54
CA CYS A 23 -21.81 32.93 3.62
C CYS A 23 -22.03 31.65 4.42
N THR A 24 -23.25 31.16 4.41
CA THR A 24 -23.53 29.78 4.82
C THR A 24 -22.92 28.85 3.77
N THR A 25 -21.72 28.36 4.03
CA THR A 25 -21.13 27.25 3.27
C THR A 25 -21.99 26.03 3.57
N ALA A 26 -22.88 25.68 2.65
CA ALA A 26 -23.58 24.41 2.74
C ALA A 26 -22.53 23.29 2.75
N PRO A 27 -22.59 22.32 3.69
CA PRO A 27 -21.73 21.16 3.63
C PRO A 27 -22.02 20.45 2.30
N GLY A 28 -20.98 20.35 1.45
CA GLY A 28 -21.05 19.57 0.23
C GLY A 28 -21.44 18.10 0.59
N PRO A 29 -22.00 17.34 -0.36
CA PRO A 29 -22.32 15.96 -0.09
C PRO A 29 -21.05 15.24 0.36
N GLU A 30 -20.99 14.88 1.64
CA GLU A 30 -19.96 13.98 2.15
C GLU A 30 -20.05 12.70 1.31
N THR A 31 -19.04 12.50 0.47
CA THR A 31 -18.89 11.24 -0.24
C THR A 31 -18.65 10.16 0.82
N ARG A 32 -19.75 9.58 1.28
CA ARG A 32 -19.72 8.48 2.23
C ARG A 32 -18.87 7.40 1.59
N ALA A 33 -17.67 7.18 2.14
CA ALA A 33 -16.82 6.07 1.73
C ALA A 33 -17.68 4.80 1.77
N ALA A 34 -17.69 4.05 0.66
CA ALA A 34 -18.39 2.79 0.62
C ALA A 34 -17.88 1.90 1.77
N PRO A 35 -18.76 1.13 2.46
CA PRO A 35 -18.32 0.22 3.49
C PRO A 35 -17.21 -0.68 2.93
N PRO A 36 -16.16 -1.00 3.70
CA PRO A 36 -15.13 -1.92 3.27
C PRO A 36 -15.80 -3.22 2.78
N GLN A 37 -15.57 -3.59 1.54
CA GLN A 37 -16.07 -4.86 1.04
C GLN A 37 -15.39 -5.99 1.83
N PRO A 38 -16.13 -7.04 2.24
CA PRO A 38 -15.50 -8.17 2.91
C PRO A 38 -14.39 -8.74 2.02
N GLU A 39 -13.18 -8.84 2.55
CA GLU A 39 -12.07 -9.48 1.86
C GLU A 39 -12.42 -10.94 1.59
N MET A 40 -12.35 -11.35 0.32
CA MET A 40 -12.53 -12.75 -0.04
C MET A 40 -11.27 -13.53 0.35
N PRO A 41 -11.41 -14.71 1.01
CA PRO A 41 -10.25 -15.51 1.36
C PRO A 41 -9.47 -15.95 0.09
N ALA A 42 -8.14 -15.86 0.16
CA ALA A 42 -7.28 -16.44 -0.85
C ALA A 42 -7.27 -17.99 -0.76
N LYS A 43 -6.92 -18.65 -1.86
CA LYS A 43 -6.69 -20.10 -1.90
C LYS A 43 -5.42 -20.47 -1.15
N VAL A 44 -4.39 -19.62 -1.28
CA VAL A 44 -3.13 -19.78 -0.54
C VAL A 44 -3.32 -19.25 0.88
N ARG A 45 -3.02 -20.07 1.87
CA ARG A 45 -3.13 -19.69 3.28
C ARG A 45 -1.85 -19.02 3.79
N PRO A 46 -1.93 -18.06 4.72
CA PRO A 46 -0.75 -17.45 5.32
C PRO A 46 0.28 -18.46 5.85
N SER A 47 -0.18 -19.51 6.54
CA SER A 47 0.68 -20.56 7.08
C SER A 47 1.50 -21.31 6.03
N GLU A 48 1.07 -21.32 4.78
CA GLU A 48 1.75 -22.02 3.69
C GLU A 48 2.94 -21.25 3.14
N ILE A 49 2.94 -19.91 3.30
CA ILE A 49 4.02 -19.06 2.80
C ILE A 49 4.95 -18.53 3.89
N ILE A 50 4.59 -18.67 5.17
CA ILE A 50 5.50 -18.36 6.27
C ILE A 50 6.76 -19.22 6.15
N GLY A 51 7.93 -18.59 6.34
CA GLY A 51 9.20 -19.30 6.31
C GLY A 51 10.34 -18.49 5.73
N ARG A 52 11.42 -19.22 5.39
CA ARG A 52 12.66 -18.67 4.82
C ARG A 52 12.72 -18.99 3.33
N TRP A 53 13.02 -17.99 2.54
CA TRP A 53 12.98 -18.05 1.10
C TRP A 53 14.25 -17.47 0.48
N GLY A 54 14.84 -18.15 -0.46
CA GLY A 54 15.79 -17.54 -1.37
C GLY A 54 15.00 -16.69 -2.38
N TYR A 55 15.47 -15.48 -2.68
CA TYR A 55 14.75 -14.52 -3.53
C TYR A 55 15.59 -14.07 -4.72
N ALA A 56 14.96 -14.01 -5.88
CA ALA A 56 15.45 -13.33 -7.08
C ALA A 56 14.24 -12.82 -7.90
N ALA A 57 14.49 -11.97 -8.90
CA ALA A 57 13.41 -11.46 -9.75
C ALA A 57 13.81 -11.47 -11.23
N TYR A 58 12.80 -11.48 -12.11
CA TYR A 58 12.99 -11.37 -13.55
C TYR A 58 12.03 -10.34 -14.17
N HIS A 59 12.43 -9.76 -15.29
CA HIS A 59 11.59 -8.88 -16.10
C HIS A 59 11.05 -9.59 -17.34
N LYS A 60 11.75 -10.60 -17.83
CA LYS A 60 11.39 -11.35 -19.03
C LYS A 60 10.98 -12.77 -18.65
N PRO A 61 9.80 -13.24 -19.11
CA PRO A 61 9.30 -14.58 -18.74
C PRO A 61 10.26 -15.72 -19.04
N GLU A 62 11.07 -15.61 -20.10
CA GLU A 62 12.08 -16.61 -20.48
C GLU A 62 13.20 -16.76 -19.44
N ASP A 63 13.41 -15.76 -18.60
CA ASP A 63 14.43 -15.79 -17.54
C ASP A 63 13.97 -16.54 -16.28
N ARG A 64 12.69 -16.94 -16.18
CA ARG A 64 12.11 -17.55 -14.98
C ARG A 64 12.93 -18.72 -14.44
N ALA A 65 13.30 -19.67 -15.30
CA ALA A 65 14.04 -20.88 -14.85
C ALA A 65 15.43 -20.53 -14.29
N ARG A 66 16.14 -19.62 -14.93
CA ARG A 66 17.45 -19.11 -14.47
C ARG A 66 17.29 -18.36 -13.14
N THR A 67 16.25 -17.54 -13.02
CA THR A 67 15.97 -16.76 -11.80
C THR A 67 15.62 -17.68 -10.63
N GLU A 68 14.89 -18.76 -10.86
CA GLU A 68 14.59 -19.75 -9.83
C GLU A 68 15.88 -20.45 -9.33
N ALA A 69 16.80 -20.79 -10.22
CA ALA A 69 18.11 -21.34 -9.83
C ALA A 69 18.91 -20.33 -9.00
N ASN A 70 18.91 -19.05 -9.39
CA ASN A 70 19.54 -17.97 -8.62
C ASN A 70 18.93 -17.82 -7.24
N ALA A 71 17.59 -17.82 -7.14
CA ALA A 71 16.89 -17.73 -5.86
C ALA A 71 17.28 -18.84 -4.89
N ARG A 72 17.45 -20.08 -5.36
CA ARG A 72 17.95 -21.18 -4.51
C ARG A 72 19.30 -20.88 -3.87
N GLY A 73 20.20 -20.20 -4.58
CA GLY A 73 21.51 -19.80 -4.07
C GLY A 73 21.44 -18.74 -2.94
N GLN A 74 20.33 -18.02 -2.81
CA GLN A 74 20.16 -16.94 -1.83
C GLN A 74 19.76 -17.41 -0.42
N CYS A 75 19.64 -18.70 -0.18
CA CYS A 75 19.26 -19.24 1.13
C CYS A 75 20.28 -18.99 2.25
N LYS A 76 21.49 -18.49 1.94
CA LYS A 76 22.45 -18.03 2.93
C LYS A 76 21.99 -16.73 3.62
N GLN A 77 21.31 -15.84 2.85
CA GLN A 77 20.71 -14.60 3.32
C GLN A 77 19.22 -14.58 2.91
N PRO A 78 18.39 -15.38 3.56
CA PRO A 78 17.02 -15.58 3.10
C PRO A 78 16.14 -14.37 3.32
N PHE A 79 15.21 -14.15 2.42
CA PHE A 79 14.02 -13.37 2.65
C PHE A 79 13.13 -14.13 3.64
N VAL A 80 12.69 -13.48 4.72
CA VAL A 80 11.87 -14.11 5.73
C VAL A 80 10.44 -13.57 5.63
N ILE A 81 9.49 -14.47 5.43
CA ILE A 81 8.07 -14.18 5.57
C ILE A 81 7.67 -14.64 6.96
N GLY A 82 7.35 -13.68 7.84
CA GLY A 82 6.98 -13.95 9.23
C GLY A 82 5.48 -14.14 9.39
N GLN A 83 5.07 -14.62 10.57
CA GLN A 83 3.66 -14.65 10.95
C GLN A 83 3.22 -13.26 11.40
N GLY A 84 2.09 -12.79 10.90
CA GLY A 84 1.45 -11.56 11.34
C GLY A 84 0.60 -11.76 12.60
N PRO A 85 0.47 -10.74 13.45
CA PRO A 85 -0.29 -10.83 14.69
C PRO A 85 -1.81 -10.95 14.48
N ASN A 86 -2.31 -10.53 13.33
CA ASN A 86 -3.74 -10.54 13.01
C ASN A 86 -4.11 -11.58 11.93
N GLY A 87 -3.30 -12.63 11.80
CA GLY A 87 -3.55 -13.74 10.87
C GLY A 87 -3.04 -13.52 9.45
N GLY A 88 -2.33 -12.41 9.19
CA GLY A 88 -1.61 -12.15 7.96
C GLY A 88 -0.17 -12.64 8.01
N VAL A 89 0.67 -12.08 7.17
CA VAL A 89 2.12 -12.34 7.13
C VAL A 89 2.91 -11.04 7.21
N MET A 90 4.08 -11.10 7.83
CA MET A 90 4.99 -9.97 7.93
C MET A 90 5.93 -9.94 6.72
N MET A 91 5.81 -8.91 5.91
CA MET A 91 6.66 -8.69 4.73
C MET A 91 6.95 -7.20 4.55
N TYR A 92 7.92 -6.90 3.71
CA TYR A 92 8.18 -5.53 3.24
C TYR A 92 7.27 -5.20 2.05
N LEU A 93 6.71 -3.99 2.04
CA LEU A 93 6.15 -3.41 0.82
C LEU A 93 7.28 -2.97 -0.12
N ALA A 94 6.93 -2.67 -1.37
CA ALA A 94 7.85 -2.01 -2.27
C ALA A 94 8.29 -0.66 -1.67
N ASP A 95 9.56 -0.30 -1.88
CA ASP A 95 10.14 0.97 -1.42
C ASP A 95 10.05 1.22 0.11
N SER A 96 9.83 0.17 0.90
CA SER A 96 9.74 0.25 2.36
C SER A 96 10.80 -0.62 3.03
N ASN A 97 11.44 -0.07 4.06
CA ASN A 97 12.36 -0.78 4.95
C ASN A 97 11.69 -1.23 6.26
N GLN A 98 10.36 -1.10 6.35
CA GLN A 98 9.57 -1.50 7.52
C GLN A 98 8.75 -2.74 7.21
N LEU A 99 8.80 -3.73 8.10
CA LEU A 99 7.92 -4.88 8.04
C LEU A 99 6.49 -4.44 8.36
N GLN A 100 5.57 -4.88 7.52
CA GLN A 100 4.14 -4.64 7.69
C GLN A 100 3.38 -5.95 7.62
N GLU A 101 2.25 -6.03 8.31
CA GLU A 101 1.35 -7.17 8.17
C GLU A 101 0.55 -7.03 6.89
N LEU A 102 0.73 -8.00 6.00
CA LEU A 102 0.00 -8.10 4.74
C LEU A 102 -1.05 -9.21 4.82
N ARG A 103 -2.17 -9.01 4.15
CA ARG A 103 -3.27 -9.96 4.01
C ARG A 103 -3.15 -10.75 2.73
N LEU A 104 -3.53 -12.03 2.78
CA LEU A 104 -3.77 -12.82 1.59
C LEU A 104 -5.24 -12.66 1.21
N LYS A 105 -5.49 -12.19 0.01
CA LYS A 105 -6.81 -11.75 -0.47
C LYS A 105 -7.14 -12.48 -1.78
N GLY A 106 -8.32 -13.07 -1.86
CA GLY A 106 -8.83 -13.69 -3.09
C GLY A 106 -9.72 -12.74 -3.89
N THR A 107 -10.00 -13.13 -5.12
CA THR A 107 -10.97 -12.44 -5.99
C THR A 107 -11.98 -13.43 -6.56
N PRO A 108 -13.16 -12.97 -7.00
CA PRO A 108 -14.15 -13.82 -7.67
C PRO A 108 -13.60 -14.55 -8.90
N GLY A 109 -12.60 -13.93 -9.57
CA GLY A 109 -11.89 -14.54 -10.70
C GLY A 109 -10.87 -15.59 -10.30
N GLY A 110 -10.74 -15.92 -9.02
CA GLY A 110 -9.88 -16.98 -8.49
C GLY A 110 -8.40 -16.64 -8.49
N ARG A 111 -8.04 -15.36 -8.63
CA ARG A 111 -6.66 -14.87 -8.42
C ARG A 111 -6.46 -14.51 -6.97
N ASP A 112 -5.27 -14.78 -6.47
CA ASP A 112 -4.85 -14.49 -5.11
C ASP A 112 -3.83 -13.34 -5.10
N TYR A 113 -3.94 -12.50 -4.08
CA TYR A 113 -3.09 -11.33 -3.88
C TYR A 113 -2.55 -11.29 -2.46
N ILE A 114 -1.45 -10.59 -2.28
CA ILE A 114 -0.86 -10.29 -0.97
C ILE A 114 -0.56 -8.79 -0.89
N GLY A 115 -1.08 -8.14 0.13
CA GLY A 115 -0.90 -6.70 0.33
C GLY A 115 -1.57 -6.17 1.59
N PRO A 116 -1.58 -4.85 1.79
CA PRO A 116 -2.29 -4.23 2.91
C PRO A 116 -3.76 -4.60 2.93
N ALA A 117 -4.39 -4.54 4.10
CA ALA A 117 -5.84 -4.68 4.21
C ALA A 117 -6.57 -3.65 3.34
N GLY A 118 -7.71 -4.03 2.77
CA GLY A 118 -8.55 -3.18 1.95
C GLY A 118 -8.80 -3.71 0.55
N GLU A 119 -8.84 -2.82 -0.43
CA GLU A 119 -9.19 -3.14 -1.83
C GLU A 119 -8.36 -4.29 -2.42
N THR A 120 -9.01 -5.11 -3.27
CA THR A 120 -8.38 -6.25 -3.95
C THR A 120 -8.79 -6.29 -5.43
N PRO A 121 -7.84 -6.13 -6.37
CA PRO A 121 -6.43 -5.81 -6.13
C PRO A 121 -6.21 -4.33 -5.79
N GLY A 122 -5.46 -4.04 -4.74
CA GLY A 122 -4.96 -2.70 -4.43
C GLY A 122 -3.62 -2.42 -5.13
N VAL A 123 -3.26 -1.14 -5.29
CA VAL A 123 -2.01 -0.74 -5.98
C VAL A 123 -0.75 -1.29 -5.30
N GLN A 124 -0.77 -1.49 -3.99
CA GLN A 124 0.35 -2.05 -3.22
C GLN A 124 0.35 -3.58 -3.15
N ASP A 125 -0.64 -4.21 -3.77
CA ASP A 125 -0.72 -5.68 -3.80
C ASP A 125 0.30 -6.28 -4.75
N ARG A 126 0.60 -7.55 -4.48
CA ARG A 126 1.29 -8.46 -5.39
C ARG A 126 0.34 -9.60 -5.72
N GLU A 127 0.16 -9.88 -7.01
CA GLU A 127 -0.54 -11.08 -7.46
C GLU A 127 0.31 -12.30 -7.19
N ILE A 128 -0.26 -13.34 -6.60
CA ILE A 128 0.36 -14.65 -6.50
C ILE A 128 0.15 -15.36 -7.84
N VAL A 129 1.15 -15.27 -8.70
CA VAL A 129 1.12 -15.86 -10.06
C VAL A 129 1.11 -17.37 -10.00
N SER A 130 1.90 -17.96 -9.10
CA SER A 130 1.92 -19.39 -8.86
C SER A 130 2.50 -19.73 -7.49
N PHE A 131 2.01 -20.83 -6.91
CA PHE A 131 2.54 -21.39 -5.68
C PHE A 131 2.36 -22.92 -5.68
N ASP A 132 3.43 -23.66 -5.40
CA ASP A 132 3.45 -25.13 -5.35
C ASP A 132 3.94 -25.67 -3.99
N GLY A 133 4.01 -24.82 -2.97
CA GLY A 133 4.55 -25.13 -1.64
C GLY A 133 6.07 -24.95 -1.54
N ARG A 134 6.80 -24.96 -2.64
CA ARG A 134 8.26 -24.83 -2.72
C ARG A 134 8.71 -23.57 -3.42
N VAL A 135 8.00 -23.17 -4.45
CA VAL A 135 8.25 -21.98 -5.24
C VAL A 135 7.03 -21.10 -5.20
N LEU A 136 7.22 -19.86 -4.79
CA LEU A 136 6.20 -18.82 -4.78
C LEU A 136 6.62 -17.75 -5.78
N VAL A 137 5.75 -17.43 -6.74
CA VAL A 137 5.98 -16.39 -7.74
C VAL A 137 4.97 -15.29 -7.55
N MET A 138 5.45 -14.07 -7.39
CA MET A 138 4.61 -12.89 -7.17
C MET A 138 4.97 -11.76 -8.12
N LYS A 139 3.95 -11.06 -8.60
CA LYS A 139 4.07 -9.90 -9.49
C LYS A 139 3.39 -8.69 -8.88
N TYR A 140 4.00 -7.51 -8.96
CA TYR A 140 3.36 -6.30 -8.48
C TYR A 140 2.16 -5.93 -9.34
N VAL A 141 1.09 -5.43 -8.69
CA VAL A 141 -0.10 -4.92 -9.36
C VAL A 141 0.19 -3.57 -10.02
N ASP A 142 0.95 -2.71 -9.33
CA ASP A 142 1.40 -1.44 -9.87
C ASP A 142 2.43 -1.68 -10.99
N PRO A 143 2.16 -1.22 -12.24
CA PRO A 143 3.04 -1.48 -13.38
C PRO A 143 4.38 -0.74 -13.28
N GLU A 144 4.45 0.40 -12.59
CA GLU A 144 5.71 1.11 -12.38
C GLU A 144 6.61 0.35 -11.41
N VAL A 145 6.03 -0.15 -10.31
CA VAL A 145 6.73 -0.97 -9.33
C VAL A 145 7.18 -2.29 -9.96
N ASP A 146 6.30 -2.93 -10.74
CA ASP A 146 6.65 -4.14 -11.50
C ASP A 146 7.77 -3.88 -12.51
N GLY A 147 7.74 -2.74 -13.19
CA GLY A 147 8.82 -2.33 -14.11
C GLY A 147 10.17 -2.14 -13.42
N ARG A 148 10.18 -1.70 -12.15
CA ARG A 148 11.43 -1.52 -11.36
C ARG A 148 11.96 -2.81 -10.77
N TYR A 149 11.07 -3.63 -10.18
CA TYR A 149 11.48 -4.80 -9.39
C TYR A 149 11.30 -6.13 -10.12
N GLY A 150 10.47 -6.17 -11.14
CA GLY A 150 10.14 -7.39 -11.88
C GLY A 150 9.28 -8.36 -11.08
N THR A 151 9.08 -9.53 -11.67
CA THR A 151 8.35 -10.64 -11.05
C THR A 151 9.26 -11.39 -10.09
N GLY A 152 8.90 -11.44 -8.81
CA GLY A 152 9.66 -12.09 -7.75
C GLY A 152 9.47 -13.61 -7.76
N VAL A 153 10.59 -14.34 -7.62
CA VAL A 153 10.64 -15.78 -7.44
C VAL A 153 11.23 -16.08 -6.07
N PHE A 154 10.45 -16.76 -5.25
CA PHE A 154 10.82 -17.16 -3.90
C PHE A 154 10.94 -18.68 -3.88
N VAL A 155 12.10 -19.19 -3.55
CA VAL A 155 12.35 -20.64 -3.42
C VAL A 155 12.52 -20.97 -1.94
N ARG A 156 11.73 -21.93 -1.44
CA ARG A 156 11.77 -22.31 -0.03
C ARG A 156 13.13 -22.86 0.35
N CYS A 157 13.74 -22.28 1.38
CA CYS A 157 14.98 -22.77 1.93
C CYS A 157 14.74 -23.99 2.82
N ALA A 158 15.67 -24.94 2.81
CA ALA A 158 15.65 -26.07 3.73
C ALA A 158 15.68 -25.57 5.19
N PRO A 159 15.08 -26.33 6.15
CA PRO A 159 15.29 -26.09 7.57
C PRO A 159 16.80 -26.04 7.87
N ARG A 160 17.19 -25.20 8.82
CA ARG A 160 18.55 -25.29 9.36
C ARG A 160 18.65 -26.59 10.15
N ALA A 161 19.66 -27.38 9.83
CA ALA A 161 20.05 -28.52 10.67
C ALA A 161 20.50 -28.02 12.04
#